data_3fde9a3d21189e5180f260ee10388735
#
_entry.id   3fde9a3d21189e5180f260ee10388735
#
_cell.length_a   1.000
_cell.length_b   1.000
_cell.length_c   1.000
_cell.angle_alpha   90.00
_cell.angle_beta   90.00
_cell.angle_gamma   90.00
#
_symmetry.space_group_name_H-M   'P 1'
#
loop_
_entity.id
_entity.type
_entity.pdbx_description
1 polymer ?
#
loop_
_entity_poly.entity_id
_entity_poly.type
_entity_poly.pdbx_seq_one_letter_code
_entity_poly.pdbx_strand_id
1 'polypeptide(L)'
;MAPEFAFDHFVLKVRERQLLSHGCPVALGTRAFDVLCTLVHRAGMLVTKSELFRQVWPGMVVEENNLQVHVSALRKLVGADRIVTIPGQGYRFVARVARPPEPGQEAPQAIQVSQAPVPDAYTGRSIAVLPFGAGPDAGQRHFADGLAEDVIQRMSRSRWMSVIARNATQRYGHPLPPNAVIARELGVRYLVAGQARFHAGRVRVTADLIDATRNETIWTESYERAADDLAAAQCAISAAIASAVEPVHLRREECLHSAAPPQDGDYWPLLMRARWHFWRSGRDHLRQAGHYARRALQARPDDASSLALLAFVHMARVWAGRSECVRVDASEARRLALRAVGSDDTDAFAHFTLGTALSFSGHFAQAMSEQELALSICPQFAAATGELGRLLAFSGRAREADDRARQACEASPLDPQMSLWMRTRALARFVKGDYLGAEAFALQALAQRPDWLLNHYLLAACQTAAGHGADGRRTLEQARRFGPYSAEALRAGHPFVNGAVLAHYTGCLRQAGWRG
;
A
#
# COMPACT_ATOMS: atom_id res chain seq x y z
N MET A 1 46.83 14.39 0.13
CA MET A 1 46.59 12.93 0.24
C MET A 1 46.01 12.44 -1.08
N ALA A 2 46.34 11.22 -1.52
CA ALA A 2 45.83 10.70 -2.78
C ALA A 2 44.35 10.29 -2.63
N PRO A 3 43.57 10.35 -3.69
CA PRO A 3 42.18 9.94 -3.64
C PRO A 3 42.06 8.46 -3.25
N GLU A 4 41.46 8.20 -2.11
CA GLU A 4 40.96 6.89 -1.71
C GLU A 4 39.46 6.88 -1.94
N PHE A 5 38.92 5.80 -2.47
CA PHE A 5 37.49 5.64 -2.69
C PHE A 5 36.96 4.46 -1.88
N ALA A 6 35.93 4.66 -1.08
CA ALA A 6 35.29 3.59 -0.33
C ALA A 6 33.91 3.33 -0.91
N PHE A 7 33.56 2.06 -1.11
CA PHE A 7 32.24 1.60 -1.50
C PHE A 7 31.93 0.23 -0.90
N ASP A 8 30.78 0.07 -0.32
CA ASP A 8 30.39 -1.11 0.46
C ASP A 8 31.49 -1.47 1.51
N HIS A 9 32.11 -2.64 1.38
CA HIS A 9 33.22 -3.11 2.21
C HIS A 9 34.59 -3.04 1.50
N PHE A 10 34.63 -2.37 0.34
CA PHE A 10 35.85 -2.18 -0.44
C PHE A 10 36.45 -0.78 -0.23
N VAL A 11 37.77 -0.73 -0.19
CA VAL A 11 38.55 0.52 -0.22
C VAL A 11 39.53 0.47 -1.39
N LEU A 12 39.37 1.39 -2.35
CA LEU A 12 40.24 1.52 -3.52
C LEU A 12 41.29 2.58 -3.28
N LYS A 13 42.51 2.16 -3.07
CA LYS A 13 43.69 3.03 -2.87
C LYS A 13 44.39 3.27 -4.20
N VAL A 14 44.14 4.42 -4.82
CA VAL A 14 44.58 4.70 -6.18
C VAL A 14 46.11 4.79 -6.31
N ARG A 15 46.80 5.43 -5.35
CA ARG A 15 48.27 5.55 -5.37
C ARG A 15 49.00 4.21 -5.15
N GLU A 16 48.47 3.44 -4.21
CA GLU A 16 49.03 2.14 -3.86
C GLU A 16 48.66 1.06 -4.88
N ARG A 17 47.77 1.40 -5.85
CA ARG A 17 47.19 0.48 -6.84
C ARG A 17 46.64 -0.78 -6.18
N GLN A 18 45.92 -0.60 -5.07
CA GLN A 18 45.44 -1.68 -4.24
C GLN A 18 43.92 -1.57 -3.99
N LEU A 19 43.27 -2.70 -4.08
CA LEU A 19 41.86 -2.85 -3.64
C LEU A 19 41.87 -3.66 -2.35
N LEU A 20 41.24 -3.14 -1.30
CA LEU A 20 41.04 -3.84 -0.03
C LEU A 20 39.57 -4.30 0.07
N SER A 21 39.33 -5.50 0.55
CA SER A 21 38.00 -6.01 0.95
C SER A 21 38.06 -6.34 2.44
N HIS A 22 37.18 -5.72 3.25
CA HIS A 22 37.20 -5.85 4.71
C HIS A 22 38.62 -5.61 5.31
N GLY A 23 39.37 -4.66 4.73
CA GLY A 23 40.73 -4.34 5.17
C GLY A 23 41.84 -5.27 4.65
N CYS A 24 41.52 -6.37 3.96
CA CYS A 24 42.48 -7.30 3.39
C CYS A 24 42.75 -7.02 1.89
N PRO A 25 44.00 -7.06 1.41
CA PRO A 25 44.34 -6.85 0.01
C PRO A 25 43.72 -7.94 -0.90
N VAL A 26 43.11 -7.49 -2.01
CA VAL A 26 42.54 -8.39 -3.02
C VAL A 26 43.40 -8.33 -4.28
N ALA A 27 43.80 -9.50 -4.78
CA ALA A 27 44.57 -9.61 -6.01
C ALA A 27 43.76 -9.15 -7.21
N LEU A 28 44.19 -8.08 -7.89
CA LEU A 28 43.55 -7.53 -9.06
C LEU A 28 44.60 -7.20 -10.13
N GLY A 29 44.40 -7.70 -11.35
CA GLY A 29 45.32 -7.41 -12.46
C GLY A 29 45.36 -5.92 -12.80
N THR A 30 46.50 -5.41 -13.22
CA THR A 30 46.78 -3.99 -13.47
C THR A 30 45.71 -3.30 -14.32
N ARG A 31 45.26 -3.92 -15.43
CA ARG A 31 44.27 -3.35 -16.34
C ARG A 31 42.85 -3.39 -15.76
N ALA A 32 42.52 -4.45 -15.02
CA ALA A 32 41.25 -4.51 -14.30
C ALA A 32 41.18 -3.44 -13.20
N PHE A 33 42.28 -3.18 -12.52
CA PHE A 33 42.40 -2.09 -11.56
C PHE A 33 42.13 -0.72 -12.21
N ASP A 34 42.76 -0.44 -13.38
CA ASP A 34 42.56 0.82 -14.11
C ASP A 34 41.12 1.01 -14.61
N VAL A 35 40.47 -0.08 -15.05
CA VAL A 35 39.05 -0.07 -15.41
C VAL A 35 38.21 0.26 -14.17
N LEU A 36 38.47 -0.39 -13.03
CA LEU A 36 37.74 -0.13 -11.78
C LEU A 36 37.91 1.31 -11.31
N CYS A 37 39.14 1.84 -11.31
CA CYS A 37 39.43 3.23 -10.97
C CYS A 37 38.65 4.21 -11.84
N THR A 38 38.62 3.98 -13.15
CA THR A 38 37.88 4.84 -14.08
C THR A 38 36.37 4.83 -13.81
N LEU A 39 35.82 3.66 -13.53
CA LEU A 39 34.38 3.48 -13.25
C LEU A 39 34.01 4.06 -11.89
N VAL A 40 34.83 3.84 -10.85
CA VAL A 40 34.57 4.36 -9.49
C VAL A 40 34.75 5.88 -9.43
N HIS A 41 35.72 6.45 -10.15
CA HIS A 41 35.90 7.89 -10.24
C HIS A 41 34.68 8.62 -10.84
N ARG A 42 33.96 7.94 -11.73
CA ARG A 42 32.72 8.42 -12.36
C ARG A 42 31.48 7.64 -11.91
N ALA A 43 31.46 7.25 -10.64
CA ALA A 43 30.34 6.52 -10.08
C ALA A 43 29.00 7.24 -10.35
N GLY A 44 27.98 6.49 -10.75
CA GLY A 44 26.67 7.01 -11.16
C GLY A 44 26.58 7.49 -12.60
N MET A 45 27.70 7.76 -13.28
CA MET A 45 27.74 8.25 -14.67
C MET A 45 28.02 7.11 -15.67
N LEU A 46 27.54 7.27 -16.90
CA LEU A 46 27.91 6.39 -18.01
C LEU A 46 29.36 6.68 -18.41
N VAL A 47 30.18 5.64 -18.45
CA VAL A 47 31.52 5.66 -19.04
C VAL A 47 31.49 4.87 -20.34
N THR A 48 31.72 5.54 -21.44
CA THR A 48 31.67 4.91 -22.76
C THR A 48 32.85 3.95 -22.98
N LYS A 49 32.67 2.96 -23.86
CA LYS A 49 33.74 2.03 -24.23
C LYS A 49 34.96 2.79 -24.75
N SER A 50 34.78 3.80 -25.60
CA SER A 50 35.86 4.65 -26.14
C SER A 50 36.62 5.41 -25.06
N GLU A 51 35.94 5.88 -24.02
CA GLU A 51 36.60 6.53 -22.88
C GLU A 51 37.43 5.54 -22.05
N LEU A 52 36.90 4.32 -21.82
CA LEU A 52 37.64 3.26 -21.14
C LEU A 52 38.88 2.85 -21.90
N PHE A 53 38.77 2.67 -23.21
CA PHE A 53 39.94 2.36 -24.05
C PHE A 53 41.01 3.46 -24.01
N ARG A 54 40.60 4.72 -24.14
CA ARG A 54 41.53 5.86 -24.11
C ARG A 54 42.26 6.02 -22.77
N GLN A 55 41.56 5.75 -21.65
CA GLN A 55 42.13 5.92 -20.31
C GLN A 55 42.97 4.72 -19.84
N VAL A 56 42.53 3.50 -20.15
CA VAL A 56 43.14 2.27 -19.66
C VAL A 56 44.25 1.75 -20.60
N TRP A 57 44.09 2.00 -21.92
CA TRP A 57 45.06 1.57 -22.94
C TRP A 57 45.48 2.72 -23.87
N PRO A 58 46.09 3.79 -23.35
CA PRO A 58 46.47 4.93 -24.17
C PRO A 58 47.49 4.53 -25.23
N GLY A 59 47.18 4.84 -26.50
CA GLY A 59 48.06 4.54 -27.65
C GLY A 59 48.10 3.09 -28.10
N MET A 60 47.27 2.20 -27.54
CA MET A 60 47.22 0.79 -27.93
C MET A 60 45.91 0.47 -28.65
N VAL A 61 46.00 -0.31 -29.74
CA VAL A 61 44.82 -0.88 -30.38
C VAL A 61 44.41 -2.16 -29.63
N VAL A 62 43.27 -2.16 -28.97
CA VAL A 62 42.79 -3.28 -28.15
C VAL A 62 41.40 -3.67 -28.62
N GLU A 63 41.14 -4.96 -28.77
CA GLU A 63 39.84 -5.48 -29.16
C GLU A 63 38.84 -5.33 -28.01
N GLU A 64 37.59 -5.12 -28.36
CA GLU A 64 36.47 -4.94 -27.41
C GLU A 64 36.33 -6.11 -26.43
N ASN A 65 36.67 -7.31 -26.87
CA ASN A 65 36.61 -8.53 -26.05
C ASN A 65 37.50 -8.44 -24.80
N ASN A 66 38.67 -7.77 -24.89
CA ASN A 66 39.56 -7.57 -23.74
C ASN A 66 38.90 -6.74 -22.62
N LEU A 67 38.18 -5.69 -22.96
CA LEU A 67 37.41 -4.90 -21.97
C LEU A 67 36.34 -5.74 -21.30
N GLN A 68 35.62 -6.57 -22.05
CA GLN A 68 34.58 -7.46 -21.50
C GLN A 68 35.16 -8.48 -20.51
N VAL A 69 36.35 -9.03 -20.77
CA VAL A 69 37.04 -9.95 -19.86
C VAL A 69 37.33 -9.25 -18.52
N HIS A 70 37.89 -8.03 -18.55
CA HIS A 70 38.19 -7.26 -17.33
C HIS A 70 36.94 -6.87 -16.55
N VAL A 71 35.87 -6.44 -17.25
CA VAL A 71 34.59 -6.14 -16.61
C VAL A 71 33.97 -7.38 -15.99
N SER A 72 34.05 -8.54 -16.67
CA SER A 72 33.58 -9.83 -16.13
C SER A 72 34.34 -10.24 -14.86
N ALA A 73 35.66 -10.07 -14.85
CA ALA A 73 36.50 -10.32 -13.67
C ALA A 73 36.13 -9.38 -12.50
N LEU A 74 35.93 -8.10 -12.80
CA LEU A 74 35.51 -7.11 -11.80
C LEU A 74 34.14 -7.45 -11.22
N ARG A 75 33.16 -7.85 -12.04
CA ARG A 75 31.82 -8.26 -11.56
C ARG A 75 31.86 -9.46 -10.62
N LYS A 76 32.74 -10.41 -10.86
CA LYS A 76 32.93 -11.54 -9.94
C LYS A 76 33.51 -11.11 -8.60
N LEU A 77 34.31 -10.04 -8.58
CA LEU A 77 34.99 -9.55 -7.40
C LEU A 77 34.14 -8.58 -6.58
N VAL A 78 33.61 -7.52 -7.23
CA VAL A 78 32.90 -6.43 -6.53
C VAL A 78 31.36 -6.59 -6.57
N GLY A 79 30.84 -7.62 -7.25
CA GLY A 79 29.42 -7.88 -7.43
C GLY A 79 28.90 -7.51 -8.83
N ALA A 80 28.08 -8.39 -9.40
CA ALA A 80 27.56 -8.23 -10.75
C ALA A 80 26.60 -7.03 -10.89
N ASP A 81 25.95 -6.67 -9.84
CA ASP A 81 25.01 -5.56 -9.68
C ASP A 81 25.69 -4.19 -9.60
N ARG A 82 27.01 -4.11 -9.29
CA ARG A 82 27.76 -2.85 -9.17
C ARG A 82 28.21 -2.27 -10.50
N ILE A 83 28.36 -3.08 -11.52
CA ILE A 83 28.80 -2.64 -12.86
C ILE A 83 27.70 -3.01 -13.86
N VAL A 84 26.88 -2.05 -14.22
CA VAL A 84 25.77 -2.23 -15.17
C VAL A 84 26.26 -1.96 -16.58
N THR A 85 25.91 -2.86 -17.51
CA THR A 85 26.14 -2.63 -18.95
C THR A 85 25.00 -1.78 -19.52
N ILE A 86 25.36 -0.72 -20.23
CA ILE A 86 24.41 0.05 -21.05
C ILE A 86 24.64 -0.41 -22.50
N PRO A 87 23.66 -1.15 -23.09
CA PRO A 87 23.82 -1.75 -24.41
C PRO A 87 24.25 -0.72 -25.47
N GLY A 88 25.26 -1.07 -26.28
CA GLY A 88 25.80 -0.21 -27.34
C GLY A 88 26.63 1.00 -26.87
N GLN A 89 26.63 1.36 -25.59
CA GLN A 89 27.26 2.60 -25.10
C GLN A 89 28.47 2.37 -24.18
N GLY A 90 28.35 1.55 -23.13
CA GLY A 90 29.44 1.37 -22.17
C GLY A 90 29.01 0.75 -20.86
N TYR A 91 29.62 1.23 -19.76
CA TYR A 91 29.41 0.70 -18.41
C TYR A 91 29.15 1.82 -17.41
N ARG A 92 28.40 1.51 -16.34
CA ARG A 92 28.10 2.42 -15.23
C ARG A 92 28.37 1.71 -13.91
N PHE A 93 29.10 2.38 -13.01
CA PHE A 93 29.28 1.93 -11.65
C PHE A 93 28.16 2.49 -10.78
N VAL A 94 27.37 1.64 -10.14
CA VAL A 94 26.16 2.05 -9.43
C VAL A 94 26.25 1.98 -7.90
N ALA A 95 27.36 1.45 -7.34
CA ALA A 95 27.57 1.49 -5.91
C ALA A 95 27.86 2.93 -5.43
N ARG A 96 27.46 3.24 -4.21
CA ARG A 96 27.69 4.54 -3.59
C ARG A 96 29.17 4.65 -3.19
N VAL A 97 29.88 5.64 -3.75
CA VAL A 97 31.31 5.86 -3.50
C VAL A 97 31.50 7.04 -2.54
N ALA A 98 32.16 6.82 -1.41
CA ALA A 98 32.59 7.86 -0.50
C ALA A 98 34.03 8.33 -0.88
N ARG A 99 34.24 9.65 -0.95
CA ARG A 99 35.52 10.28 -1.23
C ARG A 99 36.01 10.99 0.04
N PRO A 100 37.27 10.81 0.49
CA PRO A 100 37.83 11.63 1.57
C PRO A 100 37.96 13.10 1.14
N PRO A 101 37.75 14.07 2.02
CA PRO A 101 37.91 15.50 1.71
C PRO A 101 39.34 15.85 1.39
N GLU A 102 39.59 16.63 0.32
CA GLU A 102 40.88 17.24 0.01
C GLU A 102 41.21 18.35 1.02
N PRO A 103 42.45 18.43 1.56
CA PRO A 103 42.84 19.51 2.45
C PRO A 103 43.15 20.78 1.65
N GLY A 104 42.34 21.83 1.82
CA GLY A 104 42.64 23.18 1.33
C GLY A 104 41.56 23.95 0.60
N GLN A 105 40.33 23.46 0.53
CA GLN A 105 39.17 24.30 0.24
C GLN A 105 38.36 24.39 1.52
N GLU A 106 38.21 25.60 2.07
CA GLU A 106 37.08 25.89 2.94
C GLU A 106 35.83 25.54 2.11
N ALA A 107 35.37 24.34 2.31
CA ALA A 107 34.08 23.92 1.82
C ALA A 107 33.07 24.94 2.36
N PRO A 108 32.11 25.44 1.54
CA PRO A 108 30.90 25.98 2.11
C PRO A 108 30.47 24.92 3.11
N GLN A 109 30.30 25.32 4.38
CA GLN A 109 29.97 24.43 5.49
C GLN A 109 28.89 23.48 5.01
N ALA A 110 29.31 22.33 4.52
CA ALA A 110 28.43 21.19 4.37
C ALA A 110 27.91 20.99 5.78
N ILE A 111 26.69 21.39 6.01
CA ILE A 111 25.90 21.03 7.19
C ILE A 111 26.21 19.56 7.36
N GLN A 112 27.06 19.25 8.34
CA GLN A 112 27.26 17.88 8.80
C GLN A 112 25.86 17.44 9.15
N VAL A 113 25.23 16.66 8.23
CA VAL A 113 24.05 15.92 8.53
C VAL A 113 24.48 14.94 9.59
N SER A 114 24.51 15.44 10.83
CA SER A 114 24.58 14.60 12.00
C SER A 114 23.60 13.45 11.75
N GLN A 115 24.09 12.22 11.79
CA GLN A 115 23.25 11.04 11.98
C GLN A 115 22.75 11.05 13.44
N ALA A 116 22.25 12.21 13.89
CA ALA A 116 21.38 12.21 15.04
C ALA A 116 20.20 11.33 14.63
N PRO A 117 19.80 10.36 15.46
CA PRO A 117 18.59 9.60 15.19
C PRO A 117 17.50 10.61 14.86
N VAL A 118 16.83 10.38 13.75
CA VAL A 118 15.66 11.17 13.37
C VAL A 118 14.79 11.19 14.62
N PRO A 119 14.47 12.37 15.19
CA PRO A 119 13.72 12.40 16.45
C PRO A 119 12.46 11.56 16.28
N ASP A 120 12.03 10.85 17.34
CA ASP A 120 10.77 10.06 17.41
C ASP A 120 9.50 10.86 17.06
N ALA A 121 9.65 12.14 16.73
CA ALA A 121 8.63 13.04 16.23
C ALA A 121 8.11 12.71 14.82
N TYR A 122 8.79 11.89 14.04
CA TYR A 122 8.26 11.40 12.75
C TYR A 122 7.31 10.25 13.03
N THR A 123 6.10 10.56 13.46
CA THR A 123 5.05 9.56 13.53
C THR A 123 4.85 8.99 12.13
N GLY A 124 4.78 7.67 12.00
CA GLY A 124 4.54 7.00 10.70
C GLY A 124 3.26 7.45 9.99
N ARG A 125 2.49 8.37 10.59
CA ARG A 125 1.31 9.03 10.02
C ARG A 125 1.63 10.23 9.14
N SER A 126 2.82 10.86 9.28
CA SER A 126 3.12 12.14 8.64
C SER A 126 3.53 11.98 7.17
N ILE A 127 2.85 12.70 6.29
CA ILE A 127 3.05 12.67 4.86
C ILE A 127 2.97 14.09 4.26
N ALA A 128 3.81 14.38 3.28
CA ALA A 128 3.77 15.62 2.53
C ALA A 128 3.59 15.34 1.04
N VAL A 129 2.73 16.10 0.39
CA VAL A 129 2.58 16.10 -1.06
C VAL A 129 3.40 17.26 -1.61
N LEU A 130 4.38 16.95 -2.43
CA LEU A 130 5.25 17.95 -3.06
C LEU A 130 4.59 18.52 -4.33
N PRO A 131 5.00 19.72 -4.78
CA PRO A 131 4.59 20.21 -6.08
C PRO A 131 4.93 19.20 -7.17
N PHE A 132 3.96 18.94 -8.06
CA PHE A 132 4.20 18.05 -9.20
C PHE A 132 5.02 18.79 -10.26
N GLY A 133 6.02 18.10 -10.81
CA GLY A 133 6.79 18.65 -11.94
C GLY A 133 5.89 18.82 -13.17
N ALA A 134 6.10 19.92 -13.91
CA ALA A 134 5.39 20.18 -15.16
C ALA A 134 6.35 20.79 -16.19
N GLY A 135 5.90 20.83 -17.45
CA GLY A 135 6.60 21.54 -18.52
C GLY A 135 6.65 23.06 -18.30
N PRO A 136 7.35 23.78 -19.18
CA PRO A 136 7.56 25.24 -19.05
C PRO A 136 6.29 26.08 -19.30
N ASP A 137 5.24 25.49 -19.86
CA ASP A 137 3.99 26.16 -20.14
C ASP A 137 3.21 26.52 -18.88
N ALA A 138 2.61 27.72 -18.85
CA ALA A 138 1.89 28.21 -17.66
C ALA A 138 0.65 27.38 -17.33
N GLY A 139 -0.10 26.93 -18.34
CA GLY A 139 -1.28 26.08 -18.15
C GLY A 139 -0.91 24.71 -17.57
N GLN A 140 0.22 24.12 -18.00
CA GLN A 140 0.73 22.87 -17.47
C GLN A 140 1.15 23.00 -16.01
N ARG A 141 1.79 24.12 -15.65
CA ARG A 141 2.14 24.41 -14.25
C ARG A 141 0.90 24.59 -13.39
N HIS A 142 -0.08 25.35 -13.88
CA HIS A 142 -1.34 25.54 -13.16
C HIS A 142 -2.07 24.22 -12.89
N PHE A 143 -2.11 23.32 -13.88
CA PHE A 143 -2.66 21.98 -13.70
C PHE A 143 -1.90 21.19 -12.63
N ALA A 144 -0.56 21.20 -12.66
CA ALA A 144 0.27 20.46 -11.70
C ALA A 144 0.11 20.98 -10.26
N ASP A 145 0.01 22.30 -10.10
CA ASP A 145 -0.23 22.95 -8.81
C ASP A 145 -1.63 22.62 -8.26
N GLY A 146 -2.65 22.70 -9.11
CA GLY A 146 -4.01 22.31 -8.75
C GLY A 146 -4.14 20.82 -8.42
N LEU A 147 -3.41 19.97 -9.15
CA LEU A 147 -3.36 18.52 -8.87
C LEU A 147 -2.79 18.25 -7.48
N ALA A 148 -1.66 18.89 -7.12
CA ALA A 148 -1.07 18.73 -5.79
C ALA A 148 -2.03 19.20 -4.68
N GLU A 149 -2.73 20.33 -4.88
CA GLU A 149 -3.73 20.83 -3.95
C GLU A 149 -4.89 19.86 -3.76
N ASP A 150 -5.46 19.34 -4.85
CA ASP A 150 -6.54 18.37 -4.80
C ASP A 150 -6.12 17.07 -4.10
N VAL A 151 -4.90 16.59 -4.35
CA VAL A 151 -4.35 15.40 -3.65
C VAL A 151 -4.24 15.67 -2.16
N ILE A 152 -3.68 16.82 -1.75
CA ILE A 152 -3.60 17.22 -0.33
C ILE A 152 -5.00 17.26 0.30
N GLN A 153 -5.95 17.93 -0.35
CA GLN A 153 -7.31 18.08 0.16
C GLN A 153 -8.00 16.71 0.35
N ARG A 154 -7.82 15.79 -0.61
CA ARG A 154 -8.42 14.47 -0.55
C ARG A 154 -7.78 13.60 0.53
N MET A 155 -6.44 13.58 0.59
CA MET A 155 -5.71 12.80 1.59
C MET A 155 -5.94 13.32 3.01
N SER A 156 -6.13 14.62 3.21
CA SER A 156 -6.41 15.23 4.53
C SER A 156 -7.74 14.80 5.15
N ARG A 157 -8.64 14.19 4.36
CA ARG A 157 -9.89 13.62 4.87
C ARG A 157 -9.71 12.27 5.56
N SER A 158 -8.58 11.62 5.35
CA SER A 158 -8.24 10.38 6.04
C SER A 158 -7.69 10.67 7.44
N ARG A 159 -8.19 9.97 8.45
CA ARG A 159 -7.66 10.02 9.83
C ARG A 159 -6.42 9.15 10.04
N TRP A 160 -6.08 8.33 9.06
CA TRP A 160 -4.90 7.49 9.09
C TRP A 160 -3.60 8.22 8.73
N MET A 161 -3.70 9.40 8.13
CA MET A 161 -2.56 10.20 7.70
C MET A 161 -2.64 11.62 8.25
N SER A 162 -1.49 12.20 8.62
CA SER A 162 -1.33 13.61 8.94
C SER A 162 -0.66 14.29 7.75
N VAL A 163 -1.47 14.92 6.90
CA VAL A 163 -0.99 15.54 5.66
C VAL A 163 -0.50 16.96 5.95
N ILE A 164 0.71 17.27 5.51
CA ILE A 164 1.30 18.61 5.66
C ILE A 164 0.57 19.61 4.75
N ALA A 165 0.29 20.78 5.32
CA ALA A 165 -0.41 21.85 4.61
C ALA A 165 0.38 22.31 3.36
N ARG A 166 -0.35 22.66 2.30
CA ARG A 166 0.19 23.12 1.00
C ARG A 166 1.24 24.22 1.13
N ASN A 167 1.00 25.21 1.99
CA ASN A 167 1.91 26.36 2.16
C ASN A 167 3.33 25.93 2.58
N ALA A 168 3.48 24.83 3.31
CA ALA A 168 4.78 24.32 3.70
C ALA A 168 5.50 23.59 2.56
N THR A 169 4.77 23.01 1.61
CA THR A 169 5.35 22.25 0.49
C THR A 169 5.57 23.09 -0.77
N GLN A 170 4.81 24.17 -0.98
CA GLN A 170 4.94 25.05 -2.16
C GLN A 170 6.31 25.73 -2.29
N ARG A 171 7.07 25.87 -1.20
CA ARG A 171 8.41 26.45 -1.23
C ARG A 171 9.43 25.62 -2.01
N TYR A 172 9.14 24.34 -2.25
CA TYR A 172 10.02 23.47 -3.00
C TYR A 172 9.71 23.59 -4.50
N GLY A 173 10.65 24.21 -5.22
CA GLY A 173 10.62 24.30 -6.69
C GLY A 173 11.31 23.11 -7.35
N HIS A 174 11.17 22.98 -8.66
CA HIS A 174 11.93 22.01 -9.44
C HIS A 174 13.24 22.64 -9.96
N PRO A 175 14.38 21.92 -9.84
CA PRO A 175 14.54 20.57 -9.31
C PRO A 175 14.35 20.49 -7.78
N LEU A 176 13.70 19.41 -7.31
CA LEU A 176 13.47 19.19 -5.88
C LEU A 176 14.77 18.94 -5.13
N PRO A 177 14.93 19.44 -3.88
CA PRO A 177 15.99 19.02 -2.99
C PRO A 177 15.95 17.50 -2.71
N PRO A 178 17.03 16.90 -2.16
CA PRO A 178 17.01 15.49 -1.76
C PRO A 178 15.88 15.18 -0.78
N ASN A 179 15.21 14.04 -0.97
CA ASN A 179 14.05 13.62 -0.17
C ASN A 179 14.28 13.67 1.35
N ALA A 180 15.48 13.27 1.79
CA ALA A 180 15.86 13.31 3.21
C ALA A 180 15.96 14.74 3.78
N VAL A 181 16.28 15.73 2.96
CA VAL A 181 16.31 17.15 3.36
C VAL A 181 14.87 17.65 3.53
N ILE A 182 14.02 17.44 2.52
CA ILE A 182 12.62 17.83 2.55
C ILE A 182 11.91 17.19 3.75
N ALA A 183 12.09 15.89 3.93
CA ALA A 183 11.47 15.14 5.02
C ALA A 183 11.85 15.67 6.40
N ARG A 184 13.13 16.04 6.59
CA ARG A 184 13.61 16.62 7.84
C ARG A 184 13.04 18.01 8.08
N GLU A 185 13.03 18.86 7.07
CA GLU A 185 12.49 20.23 7.18
C GLU A 185 10.99 20.28 7.47
N LEU A 186 10.25 19.31 6.91
CA LEU A 186 8.79 19.21 7.09
C LEU A 186 8.39 18.35 8.30
N GLY A 187 9.33 17.61 8.89
CA GLY A 187 9.00 16.69 9.97
C GLY A 187 8.15 15.50 9.51
N VAL A 188 8.36 14.98 8.29
CA VAL A 188 7.57 13.90 7.73
C VAL A 188 8.42 12.69 7.38
N ARG A 189 7.80 11.52 7.40
CA ARG A 189 8.42 10.29 6.94
C ARG A 189 8.17 10.04 5.46
N TYR A 190 6.97 10.33 4.99
CA TYR A 190 6.53 10.00 3.64
C TYR A 190 6.38 11.24 2.78
N LEU A 191 6.76 11.09 1.51
CA LEU A 191 6.59 12.11 0.48
C LEU A 191 5.79 11.53 -0.67
N VAL A 192 4.80 12.27 -1.14
CA VAL A 192 4.17 12.05 -2.45
C VAL A 192 4.79 13.07 -3.40
N ALA A 193 5.39 12.57 -4.47
CA ALA A 193 6.00 13.39 -5.52
C ALA A 193 5.50 12.91 -6.89
N GLY A 194 5.68 13.71 -7.92
CA GLY A 194 5.26 13.27 -9.24
C GLY A 194 5.55 14.27 -10.34
N GLN A 195 5.10 13.90 -11.55
CA GLN A 195 5.32 14.70 -12.74
C GLN A 195 4.11 14.63 -13.67
N ALA A 196 3.67 15.78 -14.18
CA ALA A 196 2.65 15.89 -15.22
C ALA A 196 3.31 16.18 -16.57
N ARG A 197 2.98 15.40 -17.59
CA ARG A 197 3.47 15.54 -18.98
C ARG A 197 2.29 15.62 -19.93
N PHE A 198 2.33 16.57 -20.82
CA PHE A 198 1.31 16.79 -21.84
C PHE A 198 1.85 16.39 -23.21
N HIS A 199 1.13 15.52 -23.89
CA HIS A 199 1.51 15.06 -25.22
C HIS A 199 0.27 14.61 -26.02
N ALA A 200 0.18 15.05 -27.28
CA ALA A 200 -0.85 14.64 -28.24
C ALA A 200 -2.28 14.69 -27.68
N GLY A 201 -2.66 15.79 -27.02
CA GLY A 201 -4.02 15.99 -26.46
C GLY A 201 -4.33 15.13 -25.23
N ARG A 202 -3.30 14.56 -24.60
CA ARG A 202 -3.41 13.77 -23.37
C ARG A 202 -2.52 14.33 -22.26
N VAL A 203 -2.95 14.16 -21.02
CA VAL A 203 -2.13 14.42 -19.83
C VAL A 203 -1.79 13.09 -19.19
N ARG A 204 -0.48 12.85 -18.99
CA ARG A 204 0.03 11.73 -18.22
C ARG A 204 0.65 12.24 -16.94
N VAL A 205 0.17 11.72 -15.82
CA VAL A 205 0.70 12.02 -14.48
C VAL A 205 1.33 10.75 -13.92
N THR A 206 2.59 10.83 -13.54
CA THR A 206 3.26 9.81 -12.73
C THR A 206 3.32 10.29 -11.31
N ALA A 207 2.93 9.45 -10.35
CA ALA A 207 2.97 9.76 -8.93
C ALA A 207 3.74 8.66 -8.18
N ASP A 208 4.56 9.07 -7.22
CA ASP A 208 5.41 8.22 -6.40
C ASP A 208 5.09 8.44 -4.92
N LEU A 209 5.05 7.36 -4.14
CA LEU A 209 5.08 7.41 -2.68
C LEU A 209 6.47 6.97 -2.20
N ILE A 210 7.14 7.82 -1.45
CA ILE A 210 8.54 7.67 -1.06
C ILE A 210 8.66 7.59 0.46
N ASP A 211 9.28 6.55 1.00
CA ASP A 211 9.77 6.50 2.39
C ASP A 211 11.09 7.27 2.44
N ALA A 212 11.04 8.53 2.85
CA ALA A 212 12.19 9.44 2.81
C ALA A 212 13.26 9.09 3.85
N THR A 213 12.92 8.33 4.91
CA THR A 213 13.91 7.88 5.91
C THR A 213 14.83 6.79 5.36
N ARG A 214 14.35 6.02 4.38
CA ARG A 214 15.10 4.97 3.69
C ARG A 214 15.50 5.36 2.27
N ASN A 215 14.98 6.50 1.79
CA ASN A 215 15.09 6.97 0.41
C ASN A 215 14.63 5.89 -0.59
N GLU A 216 13.51 5.26 -0.29
CA GLU A 216 12.92 4.13 -1.03
C GLU A 216 11.57 4.55 -1.61
N THR A 217 11.39 4.40 -2.91
CA THR A 217 10.06 4.53 -3.54
C THR A 217 9.29 3.26 -3.28
N ILE A 218 8.21 3.37 -2.52
CA ILE A 218 7.38 2.23 -2.10
C ILE A 218 6.17 2.00 -3.01
N TRP A 219 5.85 2.98 -3.85
CA TRP A 219 4.80 2.87 -4.86
C TRP A 219 5.02 3.90 -5.96
N THR A 220 4.74 3.49 -7.21
CA THR A 220 4.72 4.35 -8.40
C THR A 220 3.57 3.92 -9.30
N GLU A 221 2.79 4.88 -9.78
CA GLU A 221 1.74 4.64 -10.76
C GLU A 221 1.62 5.79 -11.76
N SER A 222 1.17 5.47 -12.97
CA SER A 222 0.97 6.45 -14.04
C SER A 222 -0.48 6.47 -14.48
N TYR A 223 -1.06 7.65 -14.51
CA TYR A 223 -2.43 7.92 -14.91
C TYR A 223 -2.45 8.70 -16.21
N GLU A 224 -3.31 8.31 -17.15
CA GLU A 224 -3.43 9.00 -18.42
C GLU A 224 -4.90 9.35 -18.70
N ARG A 225 -5.15 10.61 -19.05
CA ARG A 225 -6.48 11.13 -19.38
C ARG A 225 -6.41 12.00 -20.62
N ALA A 226 -7.55 12.20 -21.30
CA ALA A 226 -7.68 13.21 -22.34
C ALA A 226 -7.50 14.62 -21.71
N ALA A 227 -6.92 15.53 -22.47
CA ALA A 227 -6.63 16.89 -22.02
C ALA A 227 -7.66 17.92 -22.54
N ASP A 228 -8.76 17.44 -23.11
CA ASP A 228 -9.91 18.23 -23.58
C ASP A 228 -10.71 18.83 -22.41
N ASP A 229 -10.77 18.13 -21.26
CA ASP A 229 -11.29 18.63 -20.01
C ASP A 229 -10.27 18.42 -18.88
N LEU A 230 -9.40 19.43 -18.70
CA LEU A 230 -8.35 19.38 -17.67
C LEU A 230 -8.90 19.36 -16.25
N ALA A 231 -10.04 19.96 -15.99
CA ALA A 231 -10.65 19.96 -14.66
C ALA A 231 -11.17 18.56 -14.29
N ALA A 232 -11.86 17.89 -15.21
CA ALA A 232 -12.28 16.51 -15.03
C ALA A 232 -11.09 15.55 -14.91
N ALA A 233 -10.04 15.75 -15.73
CA ALA A 233 -8.81 14.96 -15.66
C ALA A 233 -8.11 15.14 -14.30
N GLN A 234 -7.96 16.36 -13.81
CA GLN A 234 -7.37 16.69 -12.51
C GLN A 234 -8.14 16.03 -11.36
N CYS A 235 -9.47 16.18 -11.37
CA CYS A 235 -10.35 15.57 -10.37
C CYS A 235 -10.21 14.03 -10.35
N ALA A 236 -10.23 13.38 -11.52
CA ALA A 236 -10.12 11.91 -11.62
C ALA A 236 -8.74 11.40 -11.19
N ILE A 237 -7.65 12.09 -11.60
CA ILE A 237 -6.28 11.69 -11.26
C ILE A 237 -6.00 11.90 -9.77
N SER A 238 -6.39 13.05 -9.20
CA SER A 238 -6.18 13.32 -7.77
C SER A 238 -6.94 12.32 -6.88
N ALA A 239 -8.16 11.93 -7.29
CA ALA A 239 -8.93 10.89 -6.60
C ALA A 239 -8.24 9.53 -6.66
N ALA A 240 -7.72 9.14 -7.83
CA ALA A 240 -7.02 7.88 -8.01
C ALA A 240 -5.73 7.82 -7.17
N ILE A 241 -4.92 8.91 -7.16
CA ILE A 241 -3.70 9.00 -6.34
C ILE A 241 -4.05 8.86 -4.85
N ALA A 242 -5.01 9.63 -4.34
CA ALA A 242 -5.39 9.59 -2.93
C ALA A 242 -5.89 8.20 -2.50
N SER A 243 -6.69 7.54 -3.35
CA SER A 243 -7.21 6.18 -3.09
C SER A 243 -6.12 5.10 -3.12
N ALA A 244 -5.06 5.28 -3.92
CA ALA A 244 -3.96 4.33 -4.01
C ALA A 244 -2.93 4.51 -2.89
N VAL A 245 -2.63 5.74 -2.50
CA VAL A 245 -1.58 6.05 -1.51
C VAL A 245 -1.94 5.53 -0.12
N GLU A 246 -3.17 5.70 0.35
CA GLU A 246 -3.57 5.32 1.71
C GLU A 246 -3.34 3.84 2.02
N PRO A 247 -3.84 2.87 1.25
CA PRO A 247 -3.65 1.45 1.56
C PRO A 247 -2.17 1.02 1.45
N VAL A 248 -1.39 1.62 0.55
CA VAL A 248 0.05 1.34 0.43
C VAL A 248 0.82 1.87 1.65
N HIS A 249 0.54 3.11 2.05
CA HIS A 249 1.10 3.72 3.25
C HIS A 249 0.80 2.88 4.50
N LEU A 250 -0.46 2.53 4.73
CA LEU A 250 -0.87 1.73 5.88
C LEU A 250 -0.22 0.35 5.88
N ARG A 251 -0.14 -0.32 4.73
CA ARG A 251 0.55 -1.61 4.61
C ARG A 251 2.04 -1.51 4.94
N ARG A 252 2.69 -0.42 4.52
CA ARG A 252 4.10 -0.15 4.88
C ARG A 252 4.27 -0.01 6.38
N GLU A 253 3.44 0.79 7.03
CA GLU A 253 3.46 1.00 8.47
C GLU A 253 3.15 -0.30 9.24
N GLU A 254 2.14 -1.05 8.82
CA GLU A 254 1.82 -2.37 9.37
C GLU A 254 3.04 -3.32 9.33
N CYS A 255 3.75 -3.38 8.20
CA CYS A 255 4.94 -4.21 8.06
C CYS A 255 6.08 -3.74 8.96
N LEU A 256 6.33 -2.44 9.06
CA LEU A 256 7.39 -1.87 9.89
C LEU A 256 7.19 -2.17 11.37
N HIS A 257 5.95 -2.07 11.84
CA HIS A 257 5.60 -2.30 13.24
C HIS A 257 5.29 -3.77 13.58
N SER A 258 5.33 -4.68 12.60
CA SER A 258 5.14 -6.12 12.84
C SER A 258 6.39 -6.81 13.40
N ALA A 259 7.59 -6.31 13.09
CA ALA A 259 8.86 -6.99 13.35
C ALA A 259 9.32 -6.92 14.81
N ALA A 260 9.10 -5.81 15.50
CA ALA A 260 9.51 -5.61 16.89
C ALA A 260 8.31 -5.49 17.82
N PRO A 261 8.35 -6.02 19.05
CA PRO A 261 7.27 -5.79 20.03
C PRO A 261 7.21 -4.29 20.35
N PRO A 262 6.01 -3.66 20.27
CA PRO A 262 5.85 -2.27 20.62
C PRO A 262 6.06 -2.07 22.13
N GLN A 263 6.67 -0.94 22.50
CA GLN A 263 6.79 -0.56 23.89
C GLN A 263 5.41 -0.19 24.47
N ASP A 264 5.24 -0.31 25.80
CA ASP A 264 4.00 0.10 26.43
C ASP A 264 3.85 1.63 26.35
N GLY A 265 2.68 2.07 25.87
CA GLY A 265 2.38 3.49 25.67
C GLY A 265 2.50 3.99 24.22
N ASP A 266 3.16 3.25 23.35
CA ASP A 266 3.30 3.61 21.93
C ASP A 266 2.01 3.31 21.15
N TYR A 267 1.09 4.26 21.13
CA TYR A 267 -0.22 4.13 20.50
C TYR A 267 -0.15 3.69 19.02
N TRP A 268 0.61 4.40 18.16
CA TRP A 268 0.63 4.14 16.72
C TRP A 268 1.20 2.76 16.35
N PRO A 269 2.35 2.32 16.87
CA PRO A 269 2.85 0.97 16.70
C PRO A 269 1.87 -0.12 17.14
N LEU A 270 1.15 0.10 18.27
CA LEU A 270 0.13 -0.84 18.75
C LEU A 270 -1.04 -0.95 17.77
N LEU A 271 -1.54 0.19 17.27
CA LEU A 271 -2.63 0.23 16.30
C LEU A 271 -2.23 -0.41 14.96
N MET A 272 -1.04 -0.10 14.45
CA MET A 272 -0.54 -0.70 13.19
C MET A 272 -0.33 -2.21 13.33
N ARG A 273 0.14 -2.67 14.48
CA ARG A 273 0.26 -4.12 14.76
C ARG A 273 -1.10 -4.80 14.87
N ALA A 274 -2.08 -4.15 15.47
CA ALA A 274 -3.46 -4.64 15.48
C ALA A 274 -4.02 -4.79 14.06
N ARG A 275 -3.82 -3.81 13.20
CA ARG A 275 -4.21 -3.84 11.78
C ARG A 275 -3.46 -4.94 11.02
N TRP A 276 -2.14 -5.07 11.19
CA TRP A 276 -1.34 -6.10 10.55
C TRP A 276 -1.87 -7.50 10.86
N HIS A 277 -2.21 -7.76 12.12
CA HIS A 277 -2.83 -9.04 12.51
C HIS A 277 -4.24 -9.18 11.93
N PHE A 278 -5.04 -8.11 11.89
CA PHE A 278 -6.41 -8.14 11.39
C PHE A 278 -6.50 -8.62 9.94
N TRP A 279 -5.59 -8.16 9.08
CA TRP A 279 -5.58 -8.51 7.67
C TRP A 279 -4.91 -9.85 7.34
N ARG A 280 -4.39 -10.56 8.33
CA ARG A 280 -3.78 -11.87 8.13
C ARG A 280 -4.75 -13.00 8.45
N SER A 281 -4.60 -14.10 7.70
CA SER A 281 -5.37 -15.33 7.92
C SER A 281 -4.87 -16.08 9.16
N GLY A 282 -5.80 -16.74 9.87
CA GLY A 282 -5.49 -17.60 11.00
C GLY A 282 -6.18 -17.19 12.31
N ARG A 283 -6.45 -18.21 13.16
CA ARG A 283 -7.17 -18.02 14.44
C ARG A 283 -6.41 -17.11 15.38
N ASP A 284 -5.10 -17.27 15.47
CA ASP A 284 -4.27 -16.50 16.40
C ASP A 284 -4.14 -15.03 15.98
N HIS A 285 -4.14 -14.76 14.69
CA HIS A 285 -4.04 -13.39 14.18
C HIS A 285 -5.24 -12.54 14.61
N LEU A 286 -6.46 -13.05 14.52
CA LEU A 286 -7.64 -12.28 14.92
C LEU A 286 -7.66 -12.03 16.46
N ARG A 287 -7.18 -13.00 17.26
CA ARG A 287 -7.01 -12.82 18.70
C ARG A 287 -5.97 -11.74 19.02
N GLN A 288 -4.81 -11.77 18.33
CA GLN A 288 -3.75 -10.77 18.49
C GLN A 288 -4.20 -9.39 18.03
N ALA A 289 -4.99 -9.27 16.96
CA ALA A 289 -5.58 -8.00 16.52
C ALA A 289 -6.39 -7.37 17.66
N GLY A 290 -7.26 -8.14 18.30
CA GLY A 290 -8.04 -7.67 19.44
C GLY A 290 -7.18 -7.33 20.68
N HIS A 291 -6.11 -8.08 20.92
CA HIS A 291 -5.17 -7.79 22.01
C HIS A 291 -4.48 -6.44 21.81
N TYR A 292 -3.86 -6.21 20.65
CA TYR A 292 -3.16 -4.96 20.36
C TYR A 292 -4.10 -3.76 20.23
N ALA A 293 -5.31 -3.93 19.69
CA ALA A 293 -6.32 -2.86 19.64
C ALA A 293 -6.73 -2.40 21.05
N ARG A 294 -6.91 -3.34 22.00
CA ARG A 294 -7.20 -2.97 23.42
C ARG A 294 -6.02 -2.25 24.07
N ARG A 295 -4.78 -2.67 23.81
CA ARG A 295 -3.59 -1.96 24.32
C ARG A 295 -3.49 -0.54 23.73
N ALA A 296 -3.81 -0.35 22.44
CA ALA A 296 -3.88 0.98 21.83
C ALA A 296 -4.94 1.85 22.53
N LEU A 297 -6.11 1.28 22.89
CA LEU A 297 -7.15 1.96 23.66
C LEU A 297 -6.74 2.25 25.13
N GLN A 298 -5.85 1.45 25.72
CA GLN A 298 -5.28 1.78 27.04
C GLN A 298 -4.38 3.03 26.95
N ALA A 299 -3.63 3.17 25.87
CA ALA A 299 -2.80 4.36 25.63
C ALA A 299 -3.65 5.60 25.25
N ARG A 300 -4.75 5.38 24.50
CA ARG A 300 -5.72 6.43 24.08
C ARG A 300 -7.15 5.91 24.17
N PRO A 301 -7.84 6.09 25.31
CA PRO A 301 -9.15 5.46 25.56
C PRO A 301 -10.27 5.83 24.59
N ASP A 302 -10.23 7.04 24.03
CA ASP A 302 -11.26 7.57 23.13
C ASP A 302 -10.76 7.72 21.68
N ASP A 303 -9.73 6.95 21.28
CA ASP A 303 -9.28 6.96 19.90
C ASP A 303 -10.27 6.25 18.97
N ALA A 304 -10.90 7.03 18.08
CA ALA A 304 -11.93 6.56 17.16
C ALA A 304 -11.43 5.39 16.28
N SER A 305 -10.21 5.47 15.76
CA SER A 305 -9.63 4.43 14.88
C SER A 305 -9.42 3.11 15.62
N SER A 306 -8.96 3.15 16.87
CA SER A 306 -8.78 1.94 17.71
C SER A 306 -10.12 1.33 18.11
N LEU A 307 -11.10 2.16 18.48
CA LEU A 307 -12.48 1.72 18.77
C LEU A 307 -13.11 1.04 17.55
N ALA A 308 -13.00 1.67 16.39
CA ALA A 308 -13.51 1.13 15.12
C ALA A 308 -12.81 -0.19 14.75
N LEU A 309 -11.49 -0.26 14.87
CA LEU A 309 -10.76 -1.50 14.58
C LEU A 309 -11.17 -2.64 15.53
N LEU A 310 -11.36 -2.36 16.82
CA LEU A 310 -11.81 -3.37 17.77
C LEU A 310 -13.25 -3.82 17.46
N ALA A 311 -14.13 -2.92 17.02
CA ALA A 311 -15.47 -3.27 16.53
C ALA A 311 -15.37 -4.23 15.31
N PHE A 312 -14.45 -3.95 14.38
CA PHE A 312 -14.20 -4.85 13.25
C PHE A 312 -13.69 -6.23 13.67
N VAL A 313 -12.86 -6.31 14.70
CA VAL A 313 -12.41 -7.61 15.25
C VAL A 313 -13.60 -8.44 15.72
N HIS A 314 -14.57 -7.83 16.41
CA HIS A 314 -15.79 -8.53 16.84
C HIS A 314 -16.61 -9.02 15.63
N MET A 315 -16.83 -8.18 14.62
CA MET A 315 -17.52 -8.58 13.38
C MET A 315 -16.79 -9.68 12.63
N ALA A 316 -15.45 -9.59 12.53
CA ALA A 316 -14.62 -10.60 11.87
C ALA A 316 -14.67 -11.97 12.59
N ARG A 317 -14.84 -12.01 13.92
CA ARG A 317 -15.05 -13.27 14.66
C ARG A 317 -16.33 -13.97 14.18
N VAL A 318 -17.39 -13.23 13.91
CA VAL A 318 -18.63 -13.78 13.36
C VAL A 318 -18.42 -14.27 11.93
N TRP A 319 -17.81 -13.47 11.07
CA TRP A 319 -17.54 -13.84 9.66
C TRP A 319 -16.64 -15.06 9.51
N ALA A 320 -15.68 -15.22 10.42
CA ALA A 320 -14.76 -16.34 10.43
C ALA A 320 -15.30 -17.59 11.17
N GLY A 321 -16.52 -17.54 11.71
CA GLY A 321 -17.10 -18.63 12.50
C GLY A 321 -16.38 -18.86 13.84
N ARG A 322 -15.80 -17.81 14.43
CA ARG A 322 -14.98 -17.89 15.67
C ARG A 322 -15.63 -17.16 16.85
N SER A 323 -16.87 -16.71 16.67
CA SER A 323 -17.67 -16.11 17.73
C SER A 323 -18.23 -17.22 18.64
N GLU A 324 -18.03 -17.08 19.95
CA GLU A 324 -18.64 -17.94 20.96
C GLU A 324 -20.12 -17.60 21.15
N CYS A 325 -20.46 -16.31 20.99
CA CYS A 325 -21.83 -15.83 21.04
C CYS A 325 -21.99 -14.65 20.05
N VAL A 326 -22.69 -14.90 18.95
CA VAL A 326 -22.89 -13.93 17.86
C VAL A 326 -23.54 -12.65 18.36
N ARG A 327 -24.53 -12.77 19.25
CA ARG A 327 -25.25 -11.61 19.82
C ARG A 327 -24.32 -10.73 20.67
N VAL A 328 -23.41 -11.34 21.45
CA VAL A 328 -22.45 -10.59 22.25
C VAL A 328 -21.47 -9.85 21.34
N ASP A 329 -20.86 -10.55 20.36
CA ASP A 329 -19.93 -9.90 19.44
C ASP A 329 -20.63 -8.79 18.61
N ALA A 330 -21.86 -9.00 18.13
CA ALA A 330 -22.60 -7.98 17.39
C ALA A 330 -22.95 -6.75 18.25
N SER A 331 -23.38 -6.96 19.51
CA SER A 331 -23.70 -5.85 20.44
C SER A 331 -22.46 -5.06 20.83
N GLU A 332 -21.33 -5.75 21.06
CA GLU A 332 -20.06 -5.12 21.41
C GLU A 332 -19.48 -4.35 20.22
N ALA A 333 -19.56 -4.90 19.00
CA ALA A 333 -19.17 -4.19 17.79
C ALA A 333 -19.96 -2.88 17.63
N ARG A 334 -21.29 -2.92 17.81
CA ARG A 334 -22.13 -1.73 17.75
C ARG A 334 -21.79 -0.72 18.85
N ARG A 335 -21.59 -1.17 20.10
CA ARG A 335 -21.22 -0.29 21.23
C ARG A 335 -19.90 0.44 20.97
N LEU A 336 -18.90 -0.28 20.49
CA LEU A 336 -17.59 0.29 20.16
C LEU A 336 -17.67 1.27 18.97
N ALA A 337 -18.43 0.92 17.94
CA ALA A 337 -18.62 1.78 16.77
C ALA A 337 -19.36 3.08 17.11
N LEU A 338 -20.39 3.02 17.98
CA LEU A 338 -21.07 4.21 18.51
C LEU A 338 -20.11 5.11 19.30
N ARG A 339 -19.22 4.51 20.11
CA ARG A 339 -18.20 5.29 20.81
C ARG A 339 -17.20 5.92 19.84
N ALA A 340 -16.82 5.22 18.77
CA ALA A 340 -15.92 5.75 17.76
C ALA A 340 -16.50 7.02 17.10
N VAL A 341 -17.76 6.97 16.68
CA VAL A 341 -18.48 8.14 16.12
C VAL A 341 -18.63 9.23 17.18
N GLY A 342 -18.93 8.88 18.44
CA GLY A 342 -19.02 9.85 19.53
C GLY A 342 -17.68 10.53 19.88
N SER A 343 -16.56 9.90 19.56
CA SER A 343 -15.22 10.46 19.76
C SER A 343 -14.76 11.36 18.60
N ASP A 344 -15.14 11.02 17.37
CA ASP A 344 -14.88 11.84 16.17
C ASP A 344 -15.99 11.58 15.13
N ASP A 345 -16.98 12.45 15.08
CA ASP A 345 -18.11 12.40 14.15
C ASP A 345 -17.74 12.86 12.71
N THR A 346 -16.50 13.30 12.52
CA THR A 346 -15.93 13.64 11.21
C THR A 346 -14.99 12.54 10.68
N ASP A 347 -14.90 11.40 11.37
CA ASP A 347 -14.12 10.24 10.91
C ASP A 347 -14.99 9.32 10.01
N ALA A 348 -14.70 9.32 8.71
CA ALA A 348 -15.37 8.44 7.74
C ALA A 348 -15.26 6.95 8.11
N PHE A 349 -14.14 6.53 8.70
CA PHE A 349 -13.94 5.14 9.13
C PHE A 349 -14.83 4.76 10.32
N ALA A 350 -15.08 5.69 11.24
CA ALA A 350 -16.01 5.47 12.36
C ALA A 350 -17.44 5.26 11.87
N HIS A 351 -17.94 6.11 10.97
CA HIS A 351 -19.27 5.96 10.34
C HIS A 351 -19.39 4.69 9.51
N PHE A 352 -18.39 4.38 8.68
CA PHE A 352 -18.33 3.11 7.94
C PHE A 352 -18.43 1.91 8.89
N THR A 353 -17.73 1.95 10.03
CA THR A 353 -17.75 0.88 11.03
C THR A 353 -19.12 0.76 11.70
N LEU A 354 -19.74 1.89 12.03
CA LEU A 354 -21.08 1.91 12.63
C LEU A 354 -22.12 1.34 11.67
N GLY A 355 -22.11 1.77 10.42
CA GLY A 355 -23.01 1.24 9.39
C GLY A 355 -22.85 -0.27 9.20
N THR A 356 -21.58 -0.75 9.18
CA THR A 356 -21.32 -2.18 9.10
C THR A 356 -21.87 -2.93 10.32
N ALA A 357 -21.67 -2.42 11.54
CA ALA A 357 -22.16 -3.03 12.78
C ALA A 357 -23.70 -3.04 12.87
N LEU A 358 -24.37 -1.98 12.41
CA LEU A 358 -25.82 -1.87 12.36
C LEU A 358 -26.44 -2.94 11.45
N SER A 359 -25.76 -3.33 10.38
CA SER A 359 -26.24 -4.35 9.46
C SER A 359 -26.38 -5.73 10.12
N PHE A 360 -25.54 -6.06 11.11
CA PHE A 360 -25.64 -7.30 11.89
C PHE A 360 -26.93 -7.38 12.74
N SER A 361 -27.48 -6.23 13.09
CA SER A 361 -28.71 -6.12 13.87
C SER A 361 -29.95 -5.87 13.00
N GLY A 362 -29.82 -5.94 11.67
CA GLY A 362 -30.92 -5.74 10.72
C GLY A 362 -31.35 -4.28 10.52
N HIS A 363 -30.60 -3.30 11.03
CA HIS A 363 -30.91 -1.87 10.89
C HIS A 363 -30.42 -1.30 9.56
N PHE A 364 -30.89 -1.85 8.44
CA PHE A 364 -30.37 -1.56 7.10
C PHE A 364 -30.49 -0.09 6.67
N ALA A 365 -31.63 0.57 6.96
CA ALA A 365 -31.80 1.97 6.60
C ALA A 365 -30.76 2.86 7.30
N GLN A 366 -30.56 2.66 8.60
CA GLN A 366 -29.55 3.38 9.37
C GLN A 366 -28.14 3.02 8.91
N ALA A 367 -27.89 1.73 8.61
CA ALA A 367 -26.61 1.28 8.07
C ALA A 367 -26.25 1.98 6.75
N MET A 368 -27.20 2.11 5.83
CA MET A 368 -26.98 2.83 4.56
C MET A 368 -26.74 4.32 4.79
N SER A 369 -27.49 4.97 5.69
CA SER A 369 -27.27 6.39 6.03
C SER A 369 -25.88 6.64 6.60
N GLU A 370 -25.37 5.73 7.44
CA GLU A 370 -23.99 5.84 7.98
C GLU A 370 -22.94 5.67 6.86
N GLN A 371 -23.15 4.79 5.89
CA GLN A 371 -22.23 4.66 4.74
C GLN A 371 -22.28 5.90 3.83
N GLU A 372 -23.48 6.47 3.60
CA GLU A 372 -23.63 7.71 2.85
C GLU A 372 -22.96 8.89 3.56
N LEU A 373 -23.06 8.95 4.88
CA LEU A 373 -22.35 9.95 5.68
C LEU A 373 -20.83 9.76 5.60
N ALA A 374 -20.33 8.54 5.70
CA ALA A 374 -18.91 8.25 5.49
C ALA A 374 -18.43 8.73 4.09
N LEU A 375 -19.24 8.52 3.04
CA LEU A 375 -18.94 8.97 1.69
C LEU A 375 -19.08 10.51 1.52
N SER A 376 -19.94 11.17 2.29
CA SER A 376 -20.00 12.65 2.29
C SER A 376 -18.76 13.27 2.90
N ILE A 377 -18.21 12.65 3.96
CA ILE A 377 -16.96 13.06 4.61
C ILE A 377 -15.76 12.75 3.69
N CYS A 378 -15.69 11.53 3.15
CA CYS A 378 -14.60 11.07 2.29
C CYS A 378 -15.15 10.41 1.01
N PRO A 379 -15.42 11.18 -0.08
CA PRO A 379 -16.03 10.65 -1.30
C PRO A 379 -15.26 9.54 -2.01
N GLN A 380 -13.94 9.48 -1.82
CA GLN A 380 -13.08 8.43 -2.39
C GLN A 380 -12.93 7.20 -1.48
N PHE A 381 -13.68 7.10 -0.39
CA PHE A 381 -13.57 6.00 0.57
C PHE A 381 -14.13 4.70 0.00
N ALA A 382 -13.26 3.92 -0.67
CA ALA A 382 -13.63 2.68 -1.36
C ALA A 382 -14.31 1.66 -0.43
N ALA A 383 -13.90 1.59 0.84
CA ALA A 383 -14.49 0.68 1.81
C ALA A 383 -15.98 0.96 2.05
N ALA A 384 -16.36 2.23 2.23
CA ALA A 384 -17.76 2.61 2.40
C ALA A 384 -18.58 2.39 1.12
N THR A 385 -17.99 2.64 -0.06
CA THR A 385 -18.61 2.33 -1.36
C THR A 385 -18.91 0.84 -1.51
N GLY A 386 -17.93 -0.03 -1.17
CA GLY A 386 -18.10 -1.47 -1.23
C GLY A 386 -19.11 -2.01 -0.21
N GLU A 387 -19.14 -1.44 0.99
CA GLU A 387 -20.09 -1.80 2.05
C GLU A 387 -21.53 -1.37 1.70
N LEU A 388 -21.70 -0.17 1.14
CA LEU A 388 -23.00 0.25 0.59
C LEU A 388 -23.48 -0.74 -0.48
N GLY A 389 -22.57 -1.21 -1.36
CA GLY A 389 -22.87 -2.28 -2.31
C GLY A 389 -23.36 -3.56 -1.62
N ARG A 390 -22.74 -3.97 -0.51
CA ARG A 390 -23.17 -5.15 0.27
C ARG A 390 -24.56 -4.98 0.87
N LEU A 391 -24.85 -3.82 1.43
CA LEU A 391 -26.18 -3.50 1.98
C LEU A 391 -27.26 -3.51 0.89
N LEU A 392 -26.95 -2.98 -0.29
CA LEU A 392 -27.83 -3.02 -1.47
C LEU A 392 -28.10 -4.45 -1.94
N ALA A 393 -27.08 -5.33 -1.93
CA ALA A 393 -27.26 -6.74 -2.28
C ALA A 393 -28.24 -7.43 -1.33
N PHE A 394 -28.09 -7.23 -0.02
CA PHE A 394 -29.02 -7.79 0.97
C PHE A 394 -30.44 -7.21 0.89
N SER A 395 -30.58 -5.99 0.41
CA SER A 395 -31.86 -5.33 0.17
C SER A 395 -32.51 -5.71 -1.19
N GLY A 396 -31.85 -6.59 -1.98
CA GLY A 396 -32.37 -7.04 -3.27
C GLY A 396 -32.06 -6.11 -4.46
N ARG A 397 -31.34 -5.01 -4.25
CA ARG A 397 -30.92 -4.02 -5.28
C ARG A 397 -29.65 -4.49 -5.99
N ALA A 398 -29.73 -5.64 -6.65
CA ALA A 398 -28.57 -6.40 -7.14
C ALA A 398 -27.73 -5.66 -8.17
N ARG A 399 -28.34 -4.88 -9.11
CA ARG A 399 -27.58 -4.12 -10.12
C ARG A 399 -26.73 -3.03 -9.47
N GLU A 400 -27.33 -2.24 -8.61
CA GLU A 400 -26.65 -1.16 -7.89
C GLU A 400 -25.57 -1.71 -6.96
N ALA A 401 -25.81 -2.87 -6.36
CA ALA A 401 -24.84 -3.57 -5.52
C ALA A 401 -23.56 -3.96 -6.30
N ASP A 402 -23.70 -4.58 -7.48
CA ASP A 402 -22.55 -4.95 -8.33
C ASP A 402 -21.79 -3.71 -8.82
N ASP A 403 -22.54 -2.63 -9.19
CA ASP A 403 -21.92 -1.37 -9.62
C ASP A 403 -21.11 -0.71 -8.51
N ARG A 404 -21.63 -0.64 -7.27
CA ARG A 404 -20.90 -0.10 -6.12
C ARG A 404 -19.69 -0.93 -5.76
N ALA A 405 -19.81 -2.24 -5.74
CA ALA A 405 -18.68 -3.12 -5.45
C ALA A 405 -17.60 -3.04 -6.54
N ARG A 406 -17.99 -2.92 -7.82
CA ARG A 406 -17.07 -2.69 -8.94
C ARG A 406 -16.33 -1.35 -8.79
N GLN A 407 -17.04 -0.27 -8.49
CA GLN A 407 -16.45 1.05 -8.23
C GLN A 407 -15.41 0.99 -7.11
N ALA A 408 -15.69 0.27 -6.01
CA ALA A 408 -14.73 0.09 -4.92
C ALA A 408 -13.47 -0.64 -5.38
N CYS A 409 -13.61 -1.72 -6.16
CA CYS A 409 -12.47 -2.47 -6.72
C CYS A 409 -11.60 -1.60 -7.64
N GLU A 410 -12.23 -0.78 -8.48
CA GLU A 410 -11.54 0.10 -9.42
C GLU A 410 -10.85 1.29 -8.71
N ALA A 411 -11.49 1.82 -7.65
CA ALA A 411 -10.95 2.94 -6.88
C ALA A 411 -9.73 2.56 -6.03
N SER A 412 -9.68 1.33 -5.51
CA SER A 412 -8.60 0.88 -4.63
C SER A 412 -8.21 -0.59 -4.90
N PRO A 413 -7.50 -0.88 -6.01
CA PRO A 413 -7.19 -2.26 -6.43
C PRO A 413 -6.23 -3.00 -5.49
N LEU A 414 -5.48 -2.28 -4.64
CA LEU A 414 -4.54 -2.83 -3.66
C LEU A 414 -5.12 -2.91 -2.24
N ASP A 415 -6.41 -2.59 -2.08
CA ASP A 415 -7.04 -2.58 -0.77
C ASP A 415 -7.15 -4.00 -0.18
N PRO A 416 -6.82 -4.18 1.11
CA PRO A 416 -6.97 -5.49 1.77
C PRO A 416 -8.43 -5.97 1.88
N GLN A 417 -9.42 -5.09 1.63
CA GLN A 417 -10.83 -5.44 1.61
C GLN A 417 -11.33 -6.01 0.28
N MET A 418 -10.48 -6.19 -0.72
CA MET A 418 -10.83 -6.70 -2.04
C MET A 418 -11.67 -8.00 -1.98
N SER A 419 -11.33 -8.92 -1.07
CA SER A 419 -12.12 -10.14 -0.84
C SER A 419 -13.58 -9.86 -0.48
N LEU A 420 -13.83 -8.80 0.33
CA LEU A 420 -15.20 -8.41 0.71
C LEU A 420 -15.98 -7.86 -0.49
N TRP A 421 -15.32 -7.09 -1.35
CA TRP A 421 -15.95 -6.53 -2.55
C TRP A 421 -16.24 -7.59 -3.61
N MET A 422 -15.32 -8.55 -3.80
CA MET A 422 -15.58 -9.73 -4.65
C MET A 422 -16.75 -10.55 -4.12
N ARG A 423 -16.83 -10.75 -2.80
CA ARG A 423 -17.98 -11.39 -2.15
C ARG A 423 -19.28 -10.61 -2.39
N THR A 424 -19.24 -9.28 -2.32
CA THR A 424 -20.41 -8.43 -2.60
C THR A 424 -20.89 -8.60 -4.05
N ARG A 425 -19.99 -8.67 -5.02
CA ARG A 425 -20.30 -8.97 -6.41
C ARG A 425 -20.93 -10.35 -6.58
N ALA A 426 -20.39 -11.36 -5.88
CA ALA A 426 -20.98 -12.69 -5.86
C ALA A 426 -22.41 -12.69 -5.30
N LEU A 427 -22.64 -11.99 -4.17
CA LEU A 427 -23.97 -11.82 -3.57
C LEU A 427 -24.95 -11.12 -4.52
N ALA A 428 -24.52 -10.03 -5.15
CA ALA A 428 -25.34 -9.29 -6.10
C ALA A 428 -25.78 -10.17 -7.29
N ARG A 429 -24.85 -10.96 -7.83
CA ARG A 429 -25.14 -11.90 -8.91
C ARG A 429 -26.04 -13.04 -8.48
N PHE A 430 -25.82 -13.59 -7.27
CA PHE A 430 -26.69 -14.60 -6.68
C PHE A 430 -28.13 -14.10 -6.55
N VAL A 431 -28.32 -12.90 -6.00
CA VAL A 431 -29.64 -12.25 -5.86
C VAL A 431 -30.32 -12.04 -7.23
N LYS A 432 -29.55 -11.73 -8.27
CA LYS A 432 -30.02 -11.56 -9.65
C LYS A 432 -30.37 -12.89 -10.35
N GLY A 433 -29.93 -14.03 -9.82
CA GLY A 433 -30.07 -15.34 -10.46
C GLY A 433 -28.95 -15.71 -11.45
N ASP A 434 -27.88 -14.89 -11.53
CA ASP A 434 -26.68 -15.19 -12.30
C ASP A 434 -25.73 -16.05 -11.45
N TYR A 435 -26.04 -17.33 -11.32
CA TYR A 435 -25.33 -18.21 -10.40
C TYR A 435 -23.92 -18.57 -10.87
N LEU A 436 -23.67 -18.66 -12.18
CA LEU A 436 -22.33 -18.89 -12.73
C LEU A 436 -21.41 -17.68 -12.49
N GLY A 437 -21.93 -16.47 -12.74
CA GLY A 437 -21.20 -15.25 -12.41
C GLY A 437 -20.97 -15.09 -10.90
N ALA A 438 -21.93 -15.50 -10.07
CA ALA A 438 -21.80 -15.51 -8.61
C ALA A 438 -20.70 -16.47 -8.14
N GLU A 439 -20.65 -17.69 -8.70
CA GLU A 439 -19.59 -18.68 -8.41
C GLU A 439 -18.20 -18.14 -8.74
N ALA A 440 -18.04 -17.51 -9.90
CA ALA A 440 -16.75 -16.95 -10.33
C ALA A 440 -16.20 -15.90 -9.35
N PHE A 441 -17.05 -14.98 -8.87
CA PHE A 441 -16.63 -13.98 -7.88
C PHE A 441 -16.47 -14.56 -6.47
N ALA A 442 -17.27 -15.57 -6.10
CA ALA A 442 -17.13 -16.25 -4.82
C ALA A 442 -15.78 -17.02 -4.73
N LEU A 443 -15.33 -17.64 -5.83
CA LEU A 443 -14.01 -18.25 -5.94
C LEU A 443 -12.89 -17.23 -5.74
N GLN A 444 -12.99 -16.04 -6.36
CA GLN A 444 -12.01 -14.98 -6.19
C GLN A 444 -11.96 -14.48 -4.74
N ALA A 445 -13.12 -14.30 -4.10
CA ALA A 445 -13.19 -13.90 -2.70
C ALA A 445 -12.55 -14.94 -1.77
N LEU A 446 -12.81 -16.23 -2.02
CA LEU A 446 -12.26 -17.34 -1.25
C LEU A 446 -10.74 -17.47 -1.43
N ALA A 447 -10.21 -17.27 -2.65
CA ALA A 447 -8.78 -17.33 -2.93
C ALA A 447 -7.99 -16.29 -2.12
N GLN A 448 -8.56 -15.10 -1.89
CA GLN A 448 -7.92 -14.04 -1.09
C GLN A 448 -8.06 -14.25 0.43
N ARG A 449 -9.19 -14.81 0.88
CA ARG A 449 -9.46 -15.07 2.32
C ARG A 449 -10.00 -16.48 2.52
N PRO A 450 -9.11 -17.49 2.43
CA PRO A 450 -9.51 -18.91 2.52
C PRO A 450 -9.92 -19.35 3.93
N ASP A 451 -9.59 -18.58 4.96
CA ASP A 451 -9.92 -18.84 6.36
C ASP A 451 -11.28 -18.26 6.81
N TRP A 452 -11.97 -17.51 5.94
CA TRP A 452 -13.28 -16.94 6.27
C TRP A 452 -14.40 -17.91 5.87
N LEU A 453 -15.04 -18.51 6.87
CA LEU A 453 -16.15 -19.44 6.66
C LEU A 453 -17.25 -18.87 5.77
N LEU A 454 -17.54 -17.58 5.91
CA LEU A 454 -18.52 -16.86 5.13
C LEU A 454 -18.31 -16.98 3.61
N ASN A 455 -17.05 -17.00 3.15
CA ASN A 455 -16.70 -17.17 1.75
C ASN A 455 -16.99 -18.59 1.25
N HIS A 456 -16.69 -19.61 2.08
CA HIS A 456 -17.00 -21.00 1.75
C HIS A 456 -18.50 -21.25 1.64
N TYR A 457 -19.30 -20.69 2.56
CA TYR A 457 -20.74 -20.86 2.53
C TYR A 457 -21.38 -20.17 1.34
N LEU A 458 -20.90 -18.96 0.98
CA LEU A 458 -21.37 -18.28 -0.23
C LEU A 458 -21.00 -19.07 -1.48
N LEU A 459 -19.77 -19.54 -1.60
CA LEU A 459 -19.33 -20.33 -2.76
C LEU A 459 -20.15 -21.62 -2.88
N ALA A 460 -20.36 -22.35 -1.80
CA ALA A 460 -21.16 -23.59 -1.82
C ALA A 460 -22.61 -23.34 -2.25
N ALA A 461 -23.21 -22.23 -1.81
CA ALA A 461 -24.56 -21.84 -2.24
C ALA A 461 -24.59 -21.49 -3.74
N CYS A 462 -23.59 -20.73 -4.24
CA CYS A 462 -23.47 -20.37 -5.65
C CYS A 462 -23.28 -21.61 -6.52
N GLN A 463 -22.39 -22.53 -6.15
CA GLN A 463 -22.14 -23.79 -6.85
C GLN A 463 -23.39 -24.66 -6.92
N THR A 464 -24.10 -24.80 -5.81
CA THR A 464 -25.33 -25.58 -5.77
C THR A 464 -26.42 -24.96 -6.66
N ALA A 465 -26.59 -23.63 -6.60
CA ALA A 465 -27.54 -22.90 -7.42
C ALA A 465 -27.20 -22.95 -8.92
N ALA A 466 -25.90 -23.00 -9.27
CA ALA A 466 -25.42 -23.16 -10.64
C ALA A 466 -25.55 -24.59 -11.20
N GLY A 467 -26.02 -25.55 -10.39
CA GLY A 467 -26.10 -26.96 -10.78
C GLY A 467 -24.85 -27.79 -10.45
N HIS A 468 -23.81 -27.18 -9.87
CA HIS A 468 -22.55 -27.82 -9.47
C HIS A 468 -22.63 -28.36 -8.02
N GLY A 469 -23.70 -29.08 -7.69
CA GLY A 469 -23.97 -29.52 -6.31
C GLY A 469 -22.89 -30.43 -5.70
N ALA A 470 -22.11 -31.17 -6.52
CA ALA A 470 -20.98 -31.96 -6.04
C ALA A 470 -19.84 -31.06 -5.51
N ASP A 471 -19.60 -29.95 -6.20
CA ASP A 471 -18.58 -28.97 -5.80
C ASP A 471 -19.02 -28.21 -4.56
N GLY A 472 -20.30 -27.83 -4.48
CA GLY A 472 -20.90 -27.24 -3.28
C GLY A 472 -20.69 -28.10 -2.03
N ARG A 473 -20.91 -29.41 -2.14
CA ARG A 473 -20.64 -30.36 -1.05
C ARG A 473 -19.16 -30.38 -0.65
N ARG A 474 -18.26 -30.46 -1.63
CA ARG A 474 -16.80 -30.42 -1.37
C ARG A 474 -16.38 -29.13 -0.68
N THR A 475 -16.90 -28.00 -1.12
CA THR A 475 -16.62 -26.69 -0.53
C THR A 475 -17.05 -26.62 0.94
N LEU A 476 -18.25 -27.11 1.29
CA LEU A 476 -18.70 -27.17 2.67
C LEU A 476 -17.89 -28.18 3.52
N GLU A 477 -17.47 -29.30 2.95
CA GLU A 477 -16.60 -30.25 3.65
C GLU A 477 -15.25 -29.64 3.98
N GLN A 478 -14.64 -28.89 3.05
CA GLN A 478 -13.43 -28.11 3.31
C GLN A 478 -13.63 -27.04 4.39
N ALA A 479 -14.81 -26.43 4.46
CA ALA A 479 -15.14 -25.42 5.46
C ALA A 479 -15.17 -26.00 6.90
N ARG A 480 -15.50 -27.29 7.09
CA ARG A 480 -15.59 -27.95 8.40
C ARG A 480 -14.29 -27.90 9.20
N ARG A 481 -13.12 -27.84 8.53
CA ARG A 481 -11.81 -27.70 9.20
C ARG A 481 -11.65 -26.41 10.01
N PHE A 482 -12.45 -25.37 9.70
CA PHE A 482 -12.42 -24.11 10.41
C PHE A 482 -13.39 -24.05 11.61
N GLY A 483 -14.27 -25.04 11.74
CA GLY A 483 -15.26 -25.16 12.80
C GLY A 483 -16.71 -25.14 12.28
N PRO A 484 -17.68 -25.30 13.19
CA PRO A 484 -19.08 -25.21 12.83
C PRO A 484 -19.48 -23.76 12.54
N TYR A 485 -20.43 -23.58 11.63
CA TYR A 485 -21.03 -22.29 11.33
C TYR A 485 -22.54 -22.35 11.60
N SER A 486 -22.96 -21.72 12.69
CA SER A 486 -24.35 -21.78 13.15
C SER A 486 -25.31 -21.03 12.24
N ALA A 487 -26.60 -21.36 12.30
CA ALA A 487 -27.63 -20.62 11.60
C ALA A 487 -27.69 -19.14 12.04
N GLU A 488 -27.38 -18.85 13.29
CA GLU A 488 -27.29 -17.48 13.81
C GLU A 488 -26.12 -16.72 13.17
N ALA A 489 -24.94 -17.31 13.10
CA ALA A 489 -23.76 -16.73 12.44
C ALA A 489 -24.00 -16.53 10.93
N LEU A 490 -24.66 -17.48 10.28
CA LEU A 490 -25.02 -17.38 8.87
C LEU A 490 -25.96 -16.19 8.62
N ARG A 491 -27.01 -16.04 9.43
CA ARG A 491 -27.96 -14.91 9.31
C ARG A 491 -27.27 -13.57 9.58
N ALA A 492 -26.42 -13.51 10.57
CA ALA A 492 -25.66 -12.28 10.87
C ALA A 492 -24.69 -11.91 9.74
N GLY A 493 -24.06 -12.88 9.13
CA GLY A 493 -23.12 -12.68 8.01
C GLY A 493 -23.80 -12.45 6.66
N HIS A 494 -25.01 -13.00 6.47
CA HIS A 494 -25.84 -12.88 5.26
C HIS A 494 -27.27 -12.43 5.62
N PRO A 495 -27.45 -11.21 6.08
CA PRO A 495 -28.72 -10.70 6.56
C PRO A 495 -29.63 -10.25 5.40
N PHE A 496 -30.05 -11.17 4.54
CA PHE A 496 -30.97 -10.86 3.44
C PHE A 496 -32.32 -10.35 3.97
N VAL A 497 -32.75 -9.20 3.46
CA VAL A 497 -34.04 -8.61 3.79
C VAL A 497 -35.17 -9.39 3.11
N ASN A 498 -34.94 -9.88 1.87
CA ASN A 498 -35.92 -10.68 1.15
C ASN A 498 -35.90 -12.14 1.65
N GLY A 499 -36.97 -12.57 2.32
CA GLY A 499 -37.12 -13.91 2.86
C GLY A 499 -37.04 -15.03 1.81
N ALA A 500 -37.51 -14.78 0.57
CA ALA A 500 -37.40 -15.76 -0.51
C ALA A 500 -35.94 -15.98 -0.94
N VAL A 501 -35.13 -14.92 -1.01
CA VAL A 501 -33.71 -15.04 -1.31
C VAL A 501 -32.99 -15.79 -0.18
N LEU A 502 -33.28 -15.47 1.08
CA LEU A 502 -32.74 -16.19 2.22
C LEU A 502 -33.12 -17.67 2.21
N ALA A 503 -34.39 -17.99 1.92
CA ALA A 503 -34.86 -19.36 1.82
C ALA A 503 -34.15 -20.12 0.69
N HIS A 504 -34.01 -19.51 -0.47
CA HIS A 504 -33.28 -20.10 -1.59
C HIS A 504 -31.80 -20.33 -1.24
N TYR A 505 -31.12 -19.31 -0.69
CA TYR A 505 -29.72 -19.39 -0.25
C TYR A 505 -29.50 -20.54 0.76
N THR A 506 -30.30 -20.58 1.80
CA THR A 506 -30.25 -21.66 2.82
C THR A 506 -30.67 -23.02 2.26
N GLY A 507 -31.59 -23.06 1.31
CA GLY A 507 -31.97 -24.26 0.57
C GLY A 507 -30.80 -24.87 -0.20
N CYS A 508 -30.06 -24.05 -0.94
CA CYS A 508 -28.85 -24.47 -1.65
C CYS A 508 -27.79 -25.02 -0.67
N LEU A 509 -27.59 -24.36 0.48
CA LEU A 509 -26.67 -24.86 1.50
C LEU A 509 -27.09 -26.21 2.10
N ARG A 510 -28.40 -26.41 2.37
CA ARG A 510 -28.91 -27.70 2.84
C ARG A 510 -28.72 -28.80 1.80
N GLN A 511 -28.95 -28.53 0.52
CA GLN A 511 -28.66 -29.46 -0.58
C GLN A 511 -27.17 -29.82 -0.66
N ALA A 512 -26.28 -28.87 -0.33
CA ALA A 512 -24.86 -29.09 -0.22
C ALA A 512 -24.43 -29.82 1.08
N GLY A 513 -25.37 -30.11 2.01
CA GLY A 513 -25.10 -30.88 3.23
C GLY A 513 -24.89 -30.03 4.51
N TRP A 514 -25.25 -28.75 4.48
CA TRP A 514 -25.29 -27.93 5.71
C TRP A 514 -26.49 -28.31 6.58
N ARG A 515 -26.26 -28.51 7.88
CA ARG A 515 -27.28 -28.97 8.83
C ARG A 515 -27.80 -27.90 9.80
N GLY A 516 -27.33 -26.64 9.66
CA GLY A 516 -27.78 -25.50 10.45
C GLY A 516 -26.87 -25.16 11.60
#